data_ad31adbe7fc4d8a4583e3ea478c0c0e7
#
_entry.id   ad31adbe7fc4d8a4583e3ea478c0c0e7
#
_cell.length_a   1.000
_cell.length_b   1.000
_cell.length_c   1.000
_cell.angle_alpha   90.00
_cell.angle_beta   90.00
_cell.angle_gamma   90.00
#
_symmetry.space_group_name_H-M   'P 1'
#
loop_
_entity.id
_entity.type
_entity.pdbx_description
1 polymer ?
#
loop_
_entity_poly.entity_id
_entity_poly.type
_entity_poly.pdbx_seq_one_letter_code
_entity_poly.pdbx_strand_id
1 'polypeptide(L)'
;MITCYMCDEEATSFEHVPPKCLFPEQKDLPEGIDLRKSLITVPSCEVHNSQKSDDDEYLLYCLAMSIPSNNVGKDHFLSKVIRAVKRNPSLIKKLLHNSHNAQAENLSTNEVFETIGFQVDDLRFDKAIEQLSRALYFHHFGKKSNGQLKIYPNFLLSMEDNYKETNEKIAEMDIMAEKLFSEENYYGSNPEVFKYCAVDTGIGQPKFLRLYFYGGNRVTVIFVDED
;
A
#
# COMPACT_ATOMS: atom_id res chain seq x y z
N MET A 1 -12.55 28.06 4.44
CA MET A 1 -11.74 27.13 5.25
C MET A 1 -11.49 25.89 4.42
N ILE A 2 -10.28 25.34 4.48
CA ILE A 2 -9.97 24.07 3.81
C ILE A 2 -10.33 22.95 4.79
N THR A 3 -11.15 21.99 4.37
CA THR A 3 -11.55 20.85 5.19
C THR A 3 -10.63 19.65 4.96
N CYS A 4 -10.57 18.74 5.93
CA CYS A 4 -9.86 17.47 5.83
C CYS A 4 -10.36 16.65 4.63
N TYR A 5 -9.45 15.90 3.98
CA TYR A 5 -9.79 15.03 2.84
C TYR A 5 -10.82 13.94 3.19
N MET A 6 -10.93 13.58 4.47
CA MET A 6 -11.72 12.44 4.93
C MET A 6 -12.95 12.81 5.76
N CYS A 7 -12.97 13.99 6.40
CA CYS A 7 -14.10 14.46 7.22
C CYS A 7 -14.33 15.96 7.05
N ASP A 8 -15.33 16.53 7.74
CA ASP A 8 -15.69 17.95 7.61
C ASP A 8 -14.95 18.87 8.58
N GLU A 9 -14.08 18.31 9.41
CA GLU A 9 -13.22 19.09 10.30
C GLU A 9 -12.25 19.96 9.52
N GLU A 10 -11.85 21.08 10.08
CA GLU A 10 -10.84 21.96 9.53
C GLU A 10 -9.49 21.22 9.37
N ALA A 11 -8.86 21.37 8.21
CA ALA A 11 -7.53 20.85 7.99
C ALA A 11 -6.50 21.68 8.75
N THR A 12 -5.77 21.05 9.66
CA THR A 12 -4.70 21.67 10.46
C THR A 12 -3.31 21.42 9.91
N SER A 13 -3.18 20.50 8.94
CA SER A 13 -1.92 20.06 8.36
C SER A 13 -2.10 19.50 6.96
N PHE A 14 -0.97 19.13 6.33
CA PHE A 14 -0.97 18.34 5.09
C PHE A 14 -0.34 16.99 5.35
N GLU A 15 -1.03 15.96 4.90
CA GLU A 15 -0.59 14.58 4.96
C GLU A 15 0.07 14.16 3.63
N HIS A 16 1.16 13.39 3.72
CA HIS A 16 1.80 12.78 2.56
C HIS A 16 1.07 11.49 2.13
N VAL A 17 0.84 11.34 0.83
CA VAL A 17 0.11 10.22 0.24
C VAL A 17 0.92 9.58 -0.88
N PRO A 18 1.38 8.35 -0.73
CA PRO A 18 1.33 7.54 0.48
C PRO A 18 2.21 8.10 1.61
N PRO A 19 2.11 7.51 2.82
CA PRO A 19 2.87 7.98 3.98
C PRO A 19 4.37 8.12 3.71
N LYS A 20 4.97 9.20 4.17
CA LYS A 20 6.39 9.51 3.95
C LYS A 20 7.34 8.41 4.43
N CYS A 21 6.91 7.60 5.40
CA CYS A 21 7.71 6.50 5.92
C CYS A 21 7.99 5.41 4.87
N LEU A 22 7.13 5.26 3.84
CA LEU A 22 7.34 4.34 2.72
C LEU A 22 8.51 4.74 1.81
N PHE A 23 8.94 5.98 1.85
CA PHE A 23 10.03 6.47 1.02
C PHE A 23 11.36 6.44 1.78
N PRO A 24 12.42 5.83 1.23
CA PRO A 24 13.74 5.81 1.83
C PRO A 24 14.24 7.22 2.18
N GLU A 25 14.97 7.34 3.27
CA GLU A 25 15.63 8.59 3.65
C GLU A 25 16.87 8.80 2.78
N GLN A 26 17.19 10.04 2.46
CA GLN A 26 18.34 10.37 1.59
C GLN A 26 19.67 9.81 2.12
N LYS A 27 19.83 9.73 3.44
CA LYS A 27 21.02 9.10 4.06
C LYS A 27 21.18 7.59 3.77
N ASP A 28 20.11 6.95 3.29
CA ASP A 28 20.03 5.52 2.97
C ASP A 28 20.11 5.28 1.45
N LEU A 29 20.27 6.32 0.68
CA LEU A 29 20.32 6.32 -0.78
C LEU A 29 21.70 6.76 -1.29
N PRO A 30 22.09 6.37 -2.50
CA PRO A 30 23.26 6.91 -3.16
C PRO A 30 23.21 8.44 -3.28
N GLU A 31 24.37 9.07 -3.35
CA GLU A 31 24.48 10.53 -3.49
C GLU A 31 23.73 11.02 -4.75
N GLY A 32 22.95 12.10 -4.59
CA GLY A 32 22.17 12.70 -5.68
C GLY A 32 20.79 12.10 -5.91
N ILE A 33 20.43 10.97 -5.24
CA ILE A 33 19.10 10.37 -5.33
C ILE A 33 18.23 10.88 -4.18
N ASP A 34 17.05 11.41 -4.51
CA ASP A 34 16.03 11.83 -3.54
C ASP A 34 14.67 11.24 -3.95
N LEU A 35 14.25 10.20 -3.24
CA LEU A 35 12.96 9.53 -3.44
C LEU A 35 11.82 10.16 -2.62
N ARG A 36 12.08 11.29 -1.95
CA ARG A 36 11.08 12.08 -1.22
C ARG A 36 10.69 13.38 -1.92
N LYS A 37 11.18 13.58 -3.12
CA LYS A 37 10.88 14.76 -3.93
C LYS A 37 9.44 14.70 -4.47
N SER A 38 8.73 15.84 -4.38
CA SER A 38 7.39 16.02 -4.98
C SER A 38 6.37 14.98 -4.55
N LEU A 39 6.36 14.61 -3.27
CA LEU A 39 5.35 13.72 -2.73
C LEU A 39 3.98 14.38 -2.78
N ILE A 40 2.94 13.59 -3.12
CA ILE A 40 1.55 14.03 -3.06
C ILE A 40 1.20 14.40 -1.62
N THR A 41 0.44 15.48 -1.45
CA THR A 41 -0.09 15.89 -0.14
C THR A 41 -1.56 16.24 -0.25
N VAL A 42 -2.31 15.99 0.83
CA VAL A 42 -3.72 16.36 0.97
C VAL A 42 -3.96 17.08 2.29
N PRO A 43 -4.96 17.98 2.36
CA PRO A 43 -5.31 18.65 3.61
C PRO A 43 -5.89 17.64 4.61
N SER A 44 -5.41 17.64 5.85
CA SER A 44 -5.77 16.67 6.88
C SER A 44 -5.94 17.33 8.24
N CYS A 45 -6.92 16.85 9.02
CA CYS A 45 -7.05 17.18 10.43
C CYS A 45 -6.10 16.33 11.29
N GLU A 46 -5.99 16.67 12.58
CA GLU A 46 -5.08 15.96 13.48
C GLU A 46 -5.40 14.46 13.60
N VAL A 47 -6.69 14.09 13.65
CA VAL A 47 -7.14 12.70 13.75
C VAL A 47 -6.69 11.87 12.53
N HIS A 48 -6.82 12.43 11.34
CA HIS A 48 -6.51 11.71 10.09
C HIS A 48 -5.04 11.85 9.64
N ASN A 49 -4.21 12.61 10.34
CA ASN A 49 -2.78 12.69 10.08
C ASN A 49 -1.94 12.05 11.21
N SER A 50 -2.04 12.57 12.44
CA SER A 50 -1.10 12.23 13.50
C SER A 50 -1.36 10.88 14.16
N GLN A 51 -2.63 10.45 14.25
CA GLN A 51 -3.03 9.24 14.99
C GLN A 51 -2.81 7.93 14.21
N LYS A 52 -2.39 8.00 12.96
CA LYS A 52 -2.20 6.81 12.10
C LYS A 52 -0.74 6.36 11.94
N SER A 53 0.21 7.02 12.59
CA SER A 53 1.65 6.76 12.39
C SER A 53 2.05 5.29 12.60
N ASP A 54 1.42 4.60 13.55
CA ASP A 54 1.67 3.19 13.82
C ASP A 54 1.14 2.28 12.71
N ASP A 55 0.03 2.65 12.08
CA ASP A 55 -0.55 1.92 10.95
C ASP A 55 0.25 2.15 9.67
N ASP A 56 0.76 3.37 9.47
CA ASP A 56 1.67 3.71 8.37
C ASP A 56 2.99 2.92 8.44
N GLU A 57 3.55 2.78 9.64
CA GLU A 57 4.76 1.97 9.86
C GLU A 57 4.49 0.47 9.66
N TYR A 58 3.32 0.00 10.09
CA TYR A 58 2.89 -1.37 9.85
C TYR A 58 2.74 -1.67 8.36
N LEU A 59 2.11 -0.77 7.60
CA LEU A 59 1.99 -0.87 6.15
C LEU A 59 3.37 -0.95 5.48
N LEU A 60 4.33 -0.12 5.90
CA LEU A 60 5.70 -0.20 5.40
C LEU A 60 6.27 -1.62 5.58
N TYR A 61 6.10 -2.23 6.76
CA TYR A 61 6.65 -3.56 7.01
C TYR A 61 6.00 -4.61 6.12
N CYS A 62 4.68 -4.62 6.00
CA CYS A 62 3.96 -5.54 5.11
C CYS A 62 4.46 -5.43 3.67
N LEU A 63 4.64 -4.22 3.16
CA LEU A 63 5.05 -3.97 1.79
C LEU A 63 6.54 -4.28 1.55
N ALA A 64 7.43 -3.80 2.43
CA ALA A 64 8.87 -3.93 2.23
C ALA A 64 9.40 -5.35 2.45
N MET A 65 8.72 -6.15 3.30
CA MET A 65 9.07 -7.56 3.57
C MET A 65 8.49 -8.52 2.55
N SER A 66 7.57 -8.09 1.70
CA SER A 66 6.90 -8.98 0.75
C SER A 66 7.85 -9.43 -0.37
N ILE A 67 7.65 -10.65 -0.86
CA ILE A 67 8.48 -11.26 -1.92
C ILE A 67 8.52 -10.41 -3.20
N PRO A 68 7.39 -9.87 -3.72
CA PRO A 68 7.40 -9.11 -4.95
C PRO A 68 8.01 -7.70 -4.86
N SER A 69 8.50 -7.27 -3.70
CA SER A 69 9.20 -5.99 -3.56
C SER A 69 10.46 -5.92 -4.40
N ASN A 70 10.66 -4.80 -5.08
CA ASN A 70 11.89 -4.50 -5.82
C ASN A 70 13.09 -4.22 -4.89
N ASN A 71 14.25 -3.94 -5.49
CA ASN A 71 15.46 -3.67 -4.72
C ASN A 71 15.33 -2.44 -3.81
N VAL A 72 14.59 -1.39 -4.22
CA VAL A 72 14.36 -0.21 -3.38
C VAL A 72 13.61 -0.59 -2.10
N GLY A 73 12.56 -1.42 -2.20
CA GLY A 73 11.82 -1.92 -1.04
C GLY A 73 12.69 -2.81 -0.14
N LYS A 74 13.48 -3.70 -0.72
CA LYS A 74 14.41 -4.59 0.00
C LYS A 74 15.50 -3.80 0.74
N ASP A 75 16.11 -2.82 0.09
CA ASP A 75 17.13 -1.97 0.70
C ASP A 75 16.53 -1.08 1.80
N HIS A 76 15.30 -0.60 1.60
CA HIS A 76 14.57 0.15 2.61
C HIS A 76 14.27 -0.69 3.85
N PHE A 77 13.87 -1.97 3.65
CA PHE A 77 13.73 -2.92 4.74
C PHE A 77 15.05 -3.10 5.50
N LEU A 78 16.14 -3.41 4.78
CA LEU A 78 17.44 -3.65 5.39
C LEU A 78 17.96 -2.42 6.16
N SER A 79 17.76 -1.22 5.63
CA SER A 79 18.25 0.01 6.25
C SER A 79 17.37 0.49 7.40
N LYS A 80 16.09 0.75 7.16
CA LYS A 80 15.18 1.37 8.13
C LYS A 80 14.60 0.36 9.12
N VAL A 81 14.07 -0.75 8.63
CA VAL A 81 13.37 -1.73 9.47
C VAL A 81 14.36 -2.41 10.41
N ILE A 82 15.54 -2.81 9.93
CA ILE A 82 16.57 -3.40 10.79
C ILE A 82 17.05 -2.40 11.85
N ARG A 83 17.19 -1.11 11.50
CA ARG A 83 17.50 -0.08 12.52
C ARG A 83 16.39 0.08 13.57
N ALA A 84 15.13 0.03 13.16
CA ALA A 84 14.00 0.07 14.09
C ALA A 84 13.99 -1.14 15.04
N VAL A 85 14.21 -2.33 14.51
CA VAL A 85 14.33 -3.57 15.29
C VAL A 85 15.51 -3.52 16.28
N LYS A 86 16.67 -2.99 15.86
CA LYS A 86 17.82 -2.82 16.76
C LYS A 86 17.53 -1.89 17.94
N ARG A 87 16.71 -0.86 17.74
CA ARG A 87 16.27 0.07 18.81
C ARG A 87 15.20 -0.53 19.70
N ASN A 88 14.30 -1.31 19.11
CA ASN A 88 13.19 -1.97 19.79
C ASN A 88 13.09 -3.44 19.37
N PRO A 89 13.82 -4.35 20.02
CA PRO A 89 13.80 -5.77 19.66
C PRO A 89 12.41 -6.44 19.79
N SER A 90 11.49 -5.85 20.55
CA SER A 90 10.11 -6.37 20.65
C SER A 90 9.33 -6.20 19.35
N LEU A 91 9.75 -5.29 18.47
CA LEU A 91 9.13 -5.08 17.17
C LEU A 91 9.19 -6.32 16.30
N ILE A 92 10.34 -7.00 16.24
CA ILE A 92 10.48 -8.22 15.44
C ILE A 92 9.57 -9.34 15.95
N LYS A 93 9.37 -9.44 17.27
CA LYS A 93 8.46 -10.42 17.86
C LYS A 93 7.01 -10.15 17.46
N LYS A 94 6.62 -8.88 17.33
CA LYS A 94 5.27 -8.49 16.86
C LYS A 94 5.12 -8.77 15.37
N LEU A 95 6.11 -8.44 14.56
CA LEU A 95 6.09 -8.63 13.11
C LEU A 95 6.10 -10.12 12.71
N LEU A 96 6.89 -10.93 13.42
CA LEU A 96 7.03 -12.36 13.15
C LEU A 96 6.13 -13.22 14.05
N HIS A 97 5.15 -12.61 14.71
CA HIS A 97 4.16 -13.37 15.46
C HIS A 97 3.41 -14.30 14.49
N ASN A 98 3.30 -15.58 14.87
CA ASN A 98 2.75 -16.62 13.98
C ASN A 98 3.52 -16.84 12.67
N SER A 99 4.83 -16.51 12.63
CA SER A 99 5.64 -16.85 11.47
C SER A 99 5.86 -18.36 11.37
N HIS A 100 5.92 -18.85 10.13
CA HIS A 100 6.16 -20.28 9.83
C HIS A 100 7.05 -20.41 8.60
N ASN A 101 7.74 -21.55 8.50
CA ASN A 101 8.46 -21.86 7.27
C ASN A 101 7.49 -22.10 6.14
N ALA A 102 7.74 -21.51 5.01
CA ALA A 102 6.93 -21.62 3.80
C ALA A 102 7.83 -21.86 2.58
N GLN A 103 7.24 -22.39 1.53
CA GLN A 103 7.87 -22.45 0.21
C GLN A 103 7.11 -21.51 -0.72
N ALA A 104 7.87 -20.76 -1.51
CA ALA A 104 7.33 -19.90 -2.56
C ALA A 104 7.87 -20.37 -3.91
N GLU A 105 7.04 -20.27 -4.93
CA GLU A 105 7.38 -20.59 -6.30
C GLU A 105 7.41 -19.32 -7.15
N ASN A 106 8.48 -19.14 -7.90
CA ASN A 106 8.55 -18.12 -8.91
C ASN A 106 7.83 -18.63 -10.17
N LEU A 107 6.62 -18.13 -10.42
CA LEU A 107 5.79 -18.59 -11.53
C LEU A 107 6.40 -18.36 -12.93
N SER A 108 7.38 -17.49 -13.05
CA SER A 108 8.06 -17.23 -14.34
C SER A 108 9.23 -18.17 -14.60
N THR A 109 9.88 -18.67 -13.55
CA THR A 109 11.06 -19.57 -13.65
C THR A 109 10.78 -20.98 -13.17
N ASN A 110 9.64 -21.23 -12.51
CA ASN A 110 9.27 -22.46 -11.78
C ASN A 110 10.30 -22.83 -10.68
N GLU A 111 11.05 -21.84 -10.20
CA GLU A 111 12.02 -22.03 -9.12
C GLU A 111 11.30 -21.99 -7.79
N VAL A 112 11.47 -23.04 -6.97
CA VAL A 112 10.93 -23.13 -5.62
C VAL A 112 12.04 -22.76 -4.64
N PHE A 113 11.74 -21.88 -3.70
CA PHE A 113 12.66 -21.45 -2.65
C PHE A 113 12.00 -21.41 -1.28
N GLU A 114 12.79 -21.64 -0.25
CA GLU A 114 12.31 -21.54 1.13
C GLU A 114 12.23 -20.08 1.57
N THR A 115 11.18 -19.76 2.32
CA THR A 115 10.92 -18.43 2.85
C THR A 115 10.23 -18.52 4.21
N ILE A 116 9.96 -17.38 4.80
CA ILE A 116 9.20 -17.29 6.05
C ILE A 116 7.87 -16.57 5.73
N GLY A 117 6.77 -17.28 5.94
CA GLY A 117 5.43 -16.68 5.96
C GLY A 117 5.17 -16.04 7.32
N PHE A 118 4.46 -14.93 7.34
CA PHE A 118 3.95 -14.31 8.55
C PHE A 118 2.52 -13.84 8.35
N GLN A 119 1.73 -13.90 9.42
CA GLN A 119 0.34 -13.50 9.36
C GLN A 119 0.24 -11.97 9.38
N VAL A 120 -0.49 -11.42 8.41
CA VAL A 120 -0.84 -10.00 8.37
C VAL A 120 -2.11 -9.77 9.20
N ASP A 121 -2.16 -8.68 9.94
CA ASP A 121 -3.38 -8.17 10.56
C ASP A 121 -4.19 -7.45 9.47
N ASP A 122 -5.16 -8.16 8.90
CA ASP A 122 -5.94 -7.70 7.76
C ASP A 122 -6.70 -6.41 8.07
N LEU A 123 -7.30 -6.32 9.27
CA LEU A 123 -8.06 -5.13 9.67
C LEU A 123 -7.17 -3.89 9.70
N ARG A 124 -5.96 -4.04 10.19
CA ARG A 124 -4.98 -2.96 10.27
C ARG A 124 -4.42 -2.58 8.90
N PHE A 125 -4.15 -3.59 8.07
CA PHE A 125 -3.70 -3.39 6.70
C PHE A 125 -4.77 -2.67 5.88
N ASP A 126 -6.02 -3.17 5.90
CA ASP A 126 -7.13 -2.61 5.16
C ASP A 126 -7.43 -1.17 5.59
N LYS A 127 -7.39 -0.87 6.88
CA LYS A 127 -7.55 0.48 7.39
C LYS A 127 -6.48 1.44 6.84
N ALA A 128 -5.21 1.02 6.80
CA ALA A 128 -4.14 1.84 6.25
C ALA A 128 -4.31 2.07 4.73
N ILE A 129 -4.68 1.03 3.97
CA ILE A 129 -4.97 1.13 2.53
C ILE A 129 -6.22 1.98 2.29
N GLU A 130 -7.26 1.84 3.09
CA GLU A 130 -8.48 2.66 2.98
C GLU A 130 -8.17 4.15 3.13
N GLN A 131 -7.47 4.55 4.19
CA GLN A 131 -7.10 5.94 4.44
C GLN A 131 -6.27 6.51 3.29
N LEU A 132 -5.27 5.77 2.84
CA LEU A 132 -4.44 6.13 1.69
C LEU A 132 -5.27 6.28 0.42
N SER A 133 -6.19 5.35 0.17
CA SER A 133 -7.03 5.35 -1.04
C SER A 133 -8.02 6.51 -1.06
N ARG A 134 -8.64 6.85 0.08
CA ARG A 134 -9.50 8.03 0.19
C ARG A 134 -8.73 9.33 -0.02
N ALA A 135 -7.50 9.41 0.45
CA ALA A 135 -6.63 10.56 0.22
C ALA A 135 -6.24 10.68 -1.26
N LEU A 136 -5.90 9.59 -1.95
CA LEU A 136 -5.66 9.59 -3.39
C LEU A 136 -6.92 9.92 -4.20
N TYR A 137 -8.07 9.41 -3.78
CA TYR A 137 -9.36 9.73 -4.39
C TYR A 137 -9.61 11.24 -4.33
N PHE A 138 -9.44 11.85 -3.14
CA PHE A 138 -9.55 13.30 -2.97
C PHE A 138 -8.56 14.06 -3.87
N HIS A 139 -7.30 13.62 -3.89
CA HIS A 139 -6.26 14.25 -4.72
C HIS A 139 -6.59 14.18 -6.21
N HIS A 140 -7.07 13.03 -6.68
CA HIS A 140 -7.28 12.77 -8.10
C HIS A 140 -8.60 13.33 -8.62
N PHE A 141 -9.70 13.13 -7.87
CA PHE A 141 -11.05 13.51 -8.31
C PHE A 141 -11.55 14.84 -7.71
N GLY A 142 -10.80 15.47 -6.80
CA GLY A 142 -11.15 16.75 -6.18
C GLY A 142 -12.36 16.71 -5.23
N LYS A 143 -12.80 15.52 -4.82
CA LYS A 143 -13.94 15.33 -3.91
C LYS A 143 -13.68 14.23 -2.91
N LYS A 144 -14.37 14.26 -1.76
CA LYS A 144 -14.32 13.19 -0.76
C LYS A 144 -15.10 11.98 -1.25
N SER A 145 -14.68 10.78 -0.85
CA SER A 145 -15.45 9.55 -1.03
C SER A 145 -15.98 9.11 0.33
N ASN A 146 -17.31 8.93 0.41
CA ASN A 146 -17.99 8.41 1.60
C ASN A 146 -18.49 6.96 1.40
N GLY A 147 -18.37 6.42 0.17
CA GLY A 147 -18.80 5.08 -0.18
C GLY A 147 -17.97 3.97 0.47
N GLN A 148 -18.44 2.75 0.35
CA GLN A 148 -17.71 1.56 0.77
C GLN A 148 -16.53 1.31 -0.16
N LEU A 149 -15.43 0.80 0.40
CA LEU A 149 -14.28 0.35 -0.36
C LEU A 149 -14.19 -1.18 -0.34
N LYS A 150 -13.78 -1.72 -1.50
CA LYS A 150 -13.31 -3.10 -1.59
C LYS A 150 -11.84 -3.08 -1.94
N ILE A 151 -11.02 -3.77 -1.15
CA ILE A 151 -9.56 -3.76 -1.23
C ILE A 151 -9.08 -5.15 -1.62
N TYR A 152 -8.28 -5.23 -2.67
CA TYR A 152 -7.77 -6.50 -3.23
C TYR A 152 -6.25 -6.42 -3.40
N PRO A 153 -5.46 -6.80 -2.37
CA PRO A 153 -4.01 -6.91 -2.47
C PRO A 153 -3.63 -8.20 -3.21
N ASN A 154 -2.81 -8.11 -4.26
CA ASN A 154 -2.40 -9.30 -5.02
C ASN A 154 -1.28 -10.12 -4.36
N PHE A 155 -0.61 -9.57 -3.36
CA PHE A 155 0.58 -10.15 -2.72
C PHE A 155 0.30 -10.75 -1.35
N LEU A 156 -0.90 -10.55 -0.80
CA LEU A 156 -1.36 -11.23 0.41
C LEU A 156 -2.11 -12.49 0.02
N LEU A 157 -1.58 -13.64 0.44
CA LEU A 157 -2.14 -14.94 0.10
C LEU A 157 -2.86 -15.53 1.30
N SER A 158 -4.04 -16.13 1.05
CA SER A 158 -4.74 -16.92 2.06
C SER A 158 -3.97 -18.20 2.36
N MET A 159 -3.94 -18.58 3.64
CA MET A 159 -3.39 -19.86 4.13
C MET A 159 -4.46 -20.70 4.85
N GLU A 160 -5.74 -20.30 4.73
CA GLU A 160 -6.89 -21.03 5.28
C GLU A 160 -7.14 -22.33 4.51
N ASP A 161 -8.05 -23.16 5.00
CA ASP A 161 -8.36 -24.49 4.40
C ASP A 161 -8.75 -24.41 2.91
N ASN A 162 -9.38 -23.31 2.49
CA ASN A 162 -9.78 -23.05 1.10
C ASN A 162 -8.79 -22.16 0.33
N TYR A 163 -7.54 -22.08 0.77
CA TYR A 163 -6.53 -21.13 0.25
C TYR A 163 -6.37 -21.18 -1.28
N LYS A 164 -6.48 -22.36 -1.90
CA LYS A 164 -6.31 -22.50 -3.36
C LYS A 164 -7.36 -21.70 -4.11
N GLU A 165 -8.63 -21.91 -3.80
CA GLU A 165 -9.74 -21.19 -4.43
C GLU A 165 -9.67 -19.69 -4.19
N THR A 166 -9.33 -19.29 -2.97
CA THR A 166 -9.18 -17.87 -2.60
C THR A 166 -8.03 -17.22 -3.35
N ASN A 167 -6.86 -17.86 -3.43
CA ASN A 167 -5.70 -17.33 -4.12
C ASN A 167 -5.89 -17.32 -5.64
N GLU A 168 -6.59 -18.30 -6.23
CA GLU A 168 -7.00 -18.28 -7.63
C GLU A 168 -7.89 -17.07 -7.95
N LYS A 169 -8.88 -16.77 -7.10
CA LYS A 169 -9.74 -15.58 -7.24
C LYS A 169 -8.95 -14.28 -7.15
N ILE A 170 -7.98 -14.18 -6.23
CA ILE A 170 -7.08 -13.02 -6.12
C ILE A 170 -6.29 -12.85 -7.42
N ALA A 171 -5.74 -13.93 -7.97
CA ALA A 171 -4.99 -13.89 -9.23
C ALA A 171 -5.88 -13.49 -10.42
N GLU A 172 -7.09 -14.04 -10.53
CA GLU A 172 -8.06 -13.66 -11.56
C GLU A 172 -8.43 -12.18 -11.49
N MET A 173 -8.68 -11.66 -10.29
CA MET A 173 -8.97 -10.23 -10.08
C MET A 173 -7.76 -9.35 -10.45
N ASP A 174 -6.55 -9.80 -10.16
CA ASP A 174 -5.33 -9.08 -10.54
C ASP A 174 -5.20 -8.99 -12.07
N ILE A 175 -5.48 -10.08 -12.79
CA ILE A 175 -5.49 -10.13 -14.26
C ILE A 175 -6.59 -9.22 -14.84
N MET A 176 -7.78 -9.22 -14.26
CA MET A 176 -8.88 -8.33 -14.70
C MET A 176 -8.51 -6.87 -14.48
N ALA A 177 -7.92 -6.55 -13.34
CA ALA A 177 -7.46 -5.21 -13.04
C ALA A 177 -6.34 -4.78 -14.01
N GLU A 178 -5.39 -5.65 -14.35
CA GLU A 178 -4.34 -5.34 -15.33
C GLU A 178 -4.94 -4.91 -16.69
N LYS A 179 -6.00 -5.60 -17.15
CA LYS A 179 -6.71 -5.22 -18.38
C LYS A 179 -7.44 -3.89 -18.25
N LEU A 180 -8.12 -3.66 -17.11
CA LEU A 180 -8.87 -2.42 -16.86
C LEU A 180 -7.94 -1.20 -16.88
N PHE A 181 -6.73 -1.33 -16.36
CA PHE A 181 -5.77 -0.24 -16.24
C PHE A 181 -4.70 -0.21 -17.34
N SER A 182 -4.79 -1.06 -18.37
CA SER A 182 -3.74 -1.22 -19.39
C SER A 182 -3.42 0.03 -20.18
N GLU A 183 -4.40 0.91 -20.40
CA GLU A 183 -4.26 2.16 -21.16
C GLU A 183 -4.19 3.41 -20.26
N GLU A 184 -4.21 3.23 -18.93
CA GLU A 184 -4.25 4.34 -17.99
C GLU A 184 -2.87 4.93 -17.70
N ASN A 185 -2.87 6.21 -17.43
CA ASN A 185 -1.64 6.91 -17.06
C ASN A 185 -1.24 6.61 -15.61
N TYR A 186 0.05 6.46 -15.41
CA TYR A 186 0.62 6.37 -14.06
C TYR A 186 0.85 7.75 -13.45
N TYR A 187 0.50 7.87 -12.18
CA TYR A 187 0.71 9.05 -11.35
C TYR A 187 1.66 8.73 -10.21
N GLY A 188 2.46 9.70 -9.78
CA GLY A 188 3.46 9.56 -8.72
C GLY A 188 4.86 9.89 -9.20
N SER A 189 5.60 10.68 -8.41
CA SER A 189 6.91 11.22 -8.81
C SER A 189 8.07 10.25 -8.58
N ASN A 190 7.86 9.17 -7.81
CA ASN A 190 8.89 8.20 -7.44
C ASN A 190 8.36 6.77 -7.70
N PRO A 191 8.23 6.36 -9.00
CA PRO A 191 7.53 5.15 -9.40
C PRO A 191 8.16 3.85 -8.90
N GLU A 192 9.44 3.85 -8.55
CA GLU A 192 10.13 2.72 -7.94
C GLU A 192 9.68 2.46 -6.48
N VAL A 193 9.13 3.49 -5.79
CA VAL A 193 8.55 3.37 -4.45
C VAL A 193 7.03 3.25 -4.55
N PHE A 194 6.41 4.20 -5.28
CA PHE A 194 4.96 4.28 -5.39
C PHE A 194 4.54 4.95 -6.69
N LYS A 195 3.57 4.33 -7.34
CA LYS A 195 2.76 4.93 -8.41
C LYS A 195 1.34 4.39 -8.34
N TYR A 196 0.40 5.07 -8.97
CA TYR A 196 -0.98 4.59 -9.06
C TYR A 196 -1.61 4.94 -10.42
N CYS A 197 -2.67 4.23 -10.76
CA CYS A 197 -3.59 4.57 -11.83
C CYS A 197 -4.98 4.80 -11.25
N ALA A 198 -5.82 5.55 -11.96
CA ALA A 198 -7.20 5.82 -11.57
C ALA A 198 -8.13 5.70 -12.78
N VAL A 199 -9.28 5.08 -12.59
CA VAL A 199 -10.33 4.95 -13.62
C VAL A 199 -11.63 5.52 -13.06
N ASP A 200 -12.22 6.44 -13.83
CA ASP A 200 -13.56 6.97 -13.60
C ASP A 200 -14.51 6.37 -14.64
N THR A 201 -15.39 5.49 -14.22
CA THR A 201 -16.34 4.81 -15.12
C THR A 201 -17.63 5.60 -15.34
N GLY A 202 -17.73 6.80 -14.77
CA GLY A 202 -18.86 7.70 -14.96
C GLY A 202 -19.69 7.96 -13.71
N ILE A 203 -20.78 8.72 -13.90
CA ILE A 203 -21.68 9.11 -12.81
C ILE A 203 -22.48 7.89 -12.34
N GLY A 204 -22.56 7.68 -11.03
CA GLY A 204 -23.27 6.55 -10.42
C GLY A 204 -22.61 5.19 -10.68
N GLN A 205 -21.37 5.16 -11.13
CA GLN A 205 -20.61 3.96 -11.38
C GLN A 205 -19.38 3.89 -10.45
N PRO A 206 -18.91 2.69 -10.10
CA PRO A 206 -17.72 2.53 -9.26
C PRO A 206 -16.51 3.26 -9.85
N LYS A 207 -15.67 3.81 -8.98
CA LYS A 207 -14.35 4.32 -9.36
C LYS A 207 -13.28 3.36 -8.86
N PHE A 208 -12.18 3.32 -9.59
CA PHE A 208 -11.13 2.35 -9.32
C PHE A 208 -9.79 3.05 -9.15
N LEU A 209 -9.00 2.57 -8.18
CA LEU A 209 -7.58 2.87 -8.06
C LEU A 209 -6.77 1.58 -8.15
N ARG A 210 -5.64 1.64 -8.82
CA ARG A 210 -4.63 0.59 -8.82
C ARG A 210 -3.35 1.15 -8.24
N LEU A 211 -2.98 0.68 -7.08
CA LEU A 211 -1.81 1.11 -6.33
C LEU A 211 -0.65 0.16 -6.58
N TYR A 212 0.54 0.69 -6.78
CA TYR A 212 1.76 -0.07 -6.98
C TYR A 212 2.80 0.40 -5.97
N PHE A 213 3.26 -0.51 -5.12
CA PHE A 213 4.29 -0.24 -4.14
C PHE A 213 5.51 -1.11 -4.44
N TYR A 214 6.69 -0.52 -4.43
CA TYR A 214 7.97 -1.22 -4.66
C TYR A 214 7.93 -2.17 -5.87
N GLY A 215 7.27 -1.72 -6.92
CA GLY A 215 7.17 -2.43 -8.19
C GLY A 215 6.13 -3.55 -8.21
N GLY A 216 6.27 -4.58 -7.39
CA GLY A 216 5.46 -5.80 -7.48
C GLY A 216 4.24 -5.88 -6.56
N ASN A 217 4.17 -5.08 -5.51
CA ASN A 217 3.03 -5.06 -4.59
C ASN A 217 1.91 -4.23 -5.19
N ARG A 218 0.84 -4.88 -5.61
CA ARG A 218 -0.31 -4.23 -6.23
C ARG A 218 -1.52 -4.35 -5.34
N VAL A 219 -2.30 -3.26 -5.25
CA VAL A 219 -3.58 -3.25 -4.56
C VAL A 219 -4.62 -2.61 -5.48
N THR A 220 -5.69 -3.34 -5.78
CA THR A 220 -6.83 -2.79 -6.49
C THR A 220 -7.87 -2.34 -5.46
N VAL A 221 -8.33 -1.11 -5.60
CA VAL A 221 -9.35 -0.53 -4.71
C VAL A 221 -10.54 -0.11 -5.54
N ILE A 222 -11.72 -0.56 -5.13
CA ILE A 222 -13.00 -0.24 -5.76
C ILE A 222 -13.79 0.63 -4.80
N PHE A 223 -14.13 1.83 -5.24
CA PHE A 223 -15.05 2.72 -4.54
C PHE A 223 -16.46 2.44 -5.03
N VAL A 224 -17.28 1.89 -4.14
CA VAL A 224 -18.70 1.65 -4.40
C VAL A 224 -19.44 2.84 -3.81
N ASP A 225 -19.88 3.77 -4.68
CA ASP A 225 -20.69 4.90 -4.23
C ASP A 225 -22.00 4.38 -3.65
N GLU A 226 -22.40 4.84 -2.49
CA GLU A 226 -23.76 4.72 -2.00
C GLU A 226 -24.59 5.76 -2.79
N ASP A 227 -25.63 5.30 -3.49
CA ASP A 227 -26.61 6.12 -4.20
C ASP A 227 -27.34 7.08 -3.23
#